data_b74981ba3815938299909fcf7d14ce9c
#
_entry.id   b74981ba3815938299909fcf7d14ce9c
#
_cell.length_a   1.000
_cell.length_b   1.000
_cell.length_c   1.000
_cell.angle_alpha   90.00
_cell.angle_beta   90.00
_cell.angle_gamma   90.00
#
_symmetry.space_group_name_H-M   'P 1'
#
loop_
_entity.id
_entity.type
_entity.pdbx_description
1 polymer ?
#
loop_
_entity_poly.entity_id
_entity_poly.type
_entity_poly.pdbx_seq_one_letter_code
_entity_poly.pdbx_strand_id
1 'polypeptide(L)'
;MKKIIFTLLTIFLFGSVNPVLAQDFDVAAKYAIAIEANTGKILYEKDATQPVEIASISKLITVYLVYEAIEQGKISLTTPVEISDYPYQLTTNSEASNVPLDARNYTVEELLDATLVSSANSAAIALAEKVAGSEKDFVDMMKAKLQEWGIQDATLVNSTGLNNETLGDNIYPGSKKDDENKLSAYDVAIVARNLILKYPQVLEITKKPSSTFAGMTITSTNYMLEDMPAYRGGIDGLKTGTTDKAGDSFVGTTEEKGMRIITVVLNANTQAGNPYSRFTATSNLLDYISSNFALQTIIKQGESYQDSKAPVQDGKEDTVTAVAKEDIQIVQRLGSRVQSSITYSANSQQAAPLEAGTVVGRLTYDDKDLVGQGYVTSDRPSFDMVAEKNVEKAFFLKIWWNNFVRYVNDKL
;
A
#
# COMPACT_ATOMS: atom_id res chain seq x y z
N MET A 1 41.51 66.75 -17.87
CA MET A 1 41.39 65.30 -17.51
C MET A 1 39.93 64.86 -17.69
N LYS A 2 39.64 64.21 -18.81
CA LYS A 2 38.25 63.70 -19.15
C LYS A 2 38.09 62.37 -18.56
N LYS A 3 37.08 62.18 -17.66
CA LYS A 3 36.68 60.91 -17.12
C LYS A 3 35.75 60.19 -18.14
N ILE A 4 36.18 59.06 -18.65
CA ILE A 4 35.40 58.20 -19.52
C ILE A 4 34.62 57.30 -18.58
N ILE A 5 33.26 57.37 -18.61
CA ILE A 5 32.35 56.48 -17.91
C ILE A 5 32.05 55.32 -18.88
N PHE A 6 32.50 54.09 -18.50
CA PHE A 6 32.16 52.86 -19.22
C PHE A 6 30.84 52.34 -18.67
N THR A 7 29.77 52.49 -19.44
CA THR A 7 28.47 51.88 -19.11
C THR A 7 28.47 50.45 -19.63
N LEU A 8 28.50 49.47 -18.71
CA LEU A 8 28.37 48.05 -19.04
C LEU A 8 26.90 47.75 -19.31
N LEU A 9 26.54 47.50 -20.57
CA LEU A 9 25.21 47.08 -20.99
C LEU A 9 25.09 45.56 -20.81
N THR A 10 24.45 45.12 -19.72
CA THR A 10 24.18 43.73 -19.47
C THR A 10 22.95 43.31 -20.30
N ILE A 11 23.17 42.61 -21.39
CA ILE A 11 22.10 42.03 -22.21
C ILE A 11 21.57 40.80 -21.46
N PHE A 12 20.40 40.92 -20.84
CA PHE A 12 19.61 39.76 -20.35
C PHE A 12 19.01 39.08 -21.57
N LEU A 13 19.61 37.96 -21.98
CA LEU A 13 18.96 37.02 -22.88
C LEU A 13 17.81 36.33 -22.11
N PHE A 14 16.60 36.85 -22.29
CA PHE A 14 15.38 36.12 -21.95
C PHE A 14 15.27 34.94 -22.93
N GLY A 15 15.86 33.80 -22.57
CA GLY A 15 15.48 32.52 -23.18
C GLY A 15 14.01 32.31 -22.93
N SER A 16 13.19 32.33 -23.99
CA SER A 16 11.79 31.85 -23.93
C SER A 16 11.83 30.38 -23.56
N VAL A 17 11.64 30.09 -22.27
CA VAL A 17 11.33 28.74 -21.80
C VAL A 17 9.91 28.47 -22.34
N ASN A 18 9.83 27.81 -23.50
CA ASN A 18 8.58 27.23 -23.91
C ASN A 18 8.13 26.28 -22.80
N PRO A 19 6.90 26.40 -22.28
CA PRO A 19 6.39 25.40 -21.38
C PRO A 19 6.37 24.10 -22.21
N VAL A 20 7.21 23.14 -21.82
CA VAL A 20 7.05 21.77 -22.27
C VAL A 20 5.66 21.40 -21.75
N LEU A 21 4.68 21.35 -22.64
CA LEU A 21 3.39 20.74 -22.33
C LEU A 21 3.74 19.33 -21.86
N ALA A 22 3.44 19.06 -20.59
CA ALA A 22 3.58 17.70 -20.08
C ALA A 22 2.81 16.81 -21.04
N GLN A 23 3.52 15.94 -21.74
CA GLN A 23 2.89 14.98 -22.63
C GLN A 23 1.93 14.19 -21.73
N ASP A 24 0.64 14.16 -22.08
CA ASP A 24 -0.37 13.41 -21.34
C ASP A 24 0.11 11.95 -21.27
N PHE A 25 0.66 11.55 -20.13
CA PHE A 25 1.12 10.19 -19.92
C PHE A 25 -0.08 9.28 -19.86
N ASP A 26 -0.13 8.30 -20.75
CA ASP A 26 -1.13 7.24 -20.75
C ASP A 26 -0.43 5.87 -20.64
N VAL A 27 -0.70 5.16 -19.53
CA VAL A 27 -0.15 3.82 -19.33
C VAL A 27 -0.74 2.82 -20.35
N ALA A 28 0.12 1.95 -20.89
CA ALA A 28 -0.29 0.93 -21.86
C ALA A 28 -1.01 -0.26 -21.20
N ALA A 29 -2.12 0.04 -20.52
CA ALA A 29 -3.02 -0.92 -19.88
C ALA A 29 -4.44 -0.39 -19.93
N LYS A 30 -5.46 -1.25 -19.74
CA LYS A 30 -6.84 -0.81 -19.68
C LYS A 30 -7.15 -0.12 -18.34
N TYR A 31 -6.66 -0.66 -17.25
CA TYR A 31 -6.91 -0.15 -15.91
C TYR A 31 -5.61 -0.03 -15.16
N ALA A 32 -5.39 1.09 -14.48
CA ALA A 32 -4.19 1.24 -13.69
C ALA A 32 -4.36 2.25 -12.55
N ILE A 33 -3.59 2.04 -11.50
CA ILE A 33 -3.42 3.00 -10.41
C ILE A 33 -1.99 2.91 -9.89
N ALA A 34 -1.48 4.03 -9.39
CA ALA A 34 -0.27 4.06 -8.59
C ALA A 34 -0.51 4.89 -7.33
N ILE A 35 -0.02 4.38 -6.21
CA ILE A 35 -0.15 5.04 -4.91
C ILE A 35 1.18 5.12 -4.19
N GLU A 36 1.32 6.11 -3.31
CA GLU A 36 2.34 6.08 -2.26
C GLU A 36 1.76 5.31 -1.06
N ALA A 37 2.47 4.27 -0.61
CA ALA A 37 1.90 3.29 0.31
C ALA A 37 1.62 3.84 1.72
N ASN A 38 2.51 4.68 2.28
CA ASN A 38 2.37 5.15 3.66
C ASN A 38 1.15 6.08 3.81
N THR A 39 1.02 7.05 2.93
CA THR A 39 -0.09 8.01 2.96
C THR A 39 -1.35 7.52 2.27
N GLY A 40 -1.23 6.56 1.34
CA GLY A 40 -2.32 6.15 0.45
C GLY A 40 -2.61 7.16 -0.67
N LYS A 41 -1.74 8.16 -0.90
CA LYS A 41 -1.93 9.17 -1.95
C LYS A 41 -1.91 8.53 -3.32
N ILE A 42 -2.90 8.86 -4.16
CA ILE A 42 -2.97 8.44 -5.55
C ILE A 42 -2.03 9.34 -6.37
N LEU A 43 -1.12 8.72 -7.11
CA LEU A 43 -0.12 9.38 -7.95
C LEU A 43 -0.49 9.32 -9.44
N TYR A 44 -1.25 8.30 -9.82
CA TYR A 44 -1.79 8.09 -11.16
C TYR A 44 -3.03 7.22 -11.08
N GLU A 45 -4.01 7.45 -11.95
CA GLU A 45 -5.13 6.51 -12.16
C GLU A 45 -5.61 6.54 -13.61
N LYS A 46 -6.11 5.39 -14.07
CA LYS A 46 -6.76 5.19 -15.37
C LYS A 46 -7.85 4.13 -15.21
N ASP A 47 -9.11 4.50 -15.37
CA ASP A 47 -10.27 3.61 -15.23
C ASP A 47 -10.20 2.70 -13.99
N ALA A 48 -9.63 3.25 -12.88
CA ALA A 48 -9.14 2.47 -11.75
C ALA A 48 -10.26 1.87 -10.88
N THR A 49 -11.49 2.34 -10.98
CA THR A 49 -12.62 1.96 -10.11
C THR A 49 -13.53 0.89 -10.70
N GLN A 50 -13.26 0.42 -11.91
CA GLN A 50 -14.08 -0.62 -12.56
C GLN A 50 -13.62 -2.01 -12.08
N PRO A 51 -14.52 -2.85 -11.48
CA PRO A 51 -14.19 -4.24 -11.16
C PRO A 51 -14.00 -5.08 -12.42
N VAL A 52 -12.85 -5.73 -12.50
CA VAL A 52 -12.46 -6.60 -13.61
C VAL A 52 -11.79 -7.85 -13.08
N GLU A 53 -11.64 -8.87 -13.93
CA GLU A 53 -10.96 -10.10 -13.58
C GLU A 53 -9.48 -9.81 -13.24
N ILE A 54 -9.02 -10.33 -12.09
CA ILE A 54 -7.68 -10.05 -11.56
C ILE A 54 -6.75 -11.27 -11.53
N ALA A 55 -7.26 -12.44 -11.93
CA ALA A 55 -6.48 -13.68 -11.94
C ALA A 55 -5.72 -13.91 -10.60
N SER A 56 -4.49 -14.41 -10.69
CA SER A 56 -3.63 -14.74 -9.55
C SER A 56 -3.24 -13.57 -8.64
N ILE A 57 -3.61 -12.33 -8.96
CA ILE A 57 -3.50 -11.19 -8.02
C ILE A 57 -4.39 -11.46 -6.78
N SER A 58 -5.45 -12.24 -6.91
CA SER A 58 -6.31 -12.73 -5.81
C SER A 58 -5.51 -13.33 -4.66
N LYS A 59 -4.36 -13.95 -4.93
CA LYS A 59 -3.51 -14.58 -3.91
C LYS A 59 -2.93 -13.59 -2.90
N LEU A 60 -2.94 -12.28 -3.19
CA LEU A 60 -2.55 -11.26 -2.21
C LEU A 60 -3.51 -11.24 -1.01
N ILE A 61 -4.83 -11.45 -1.25
CA ILE A 61 -5.83 -11.55 -0.18
C ILE A 61 -5.61 -12.86 0.59
N THR A 62 -5.35 -13.96 -0.13
CA THR A 62 -5.04 -15.26 0.48
C THR A 62 -3.84 -15.17 1.41
N VAL A 63 -2.74 -14.59 0.95
CA VAL A 63 -1.51 -14.42 1.73
C VAL A 63 -1.74 -13.52 2.93
N TYR A 64 -2.51 -12.44 2.78
CA TYR A 64 -2.88 -11.58 3.91
C TYR A 64 -3.58 -12.38 5.02
N LEU A 65 -4.59 -13.18 4.68
CA LEU A 65 -5.34 -13.97 5.66
C LEU A 65 -4.48 -15.09 6.30
N VAL A 66 -3.52 -15.66 5.57
CA VAL A 66 -2.55 -16.60 6.15
C VAL A 66 -1.67 -15.89 7.18
N TYR A 67 -1.12 -14.72 6.87
CA TYR A 67 -0.35 -13.92 7.84
C TYR A 67 -1.21 -13.48 9.03
N GLU A 68 -2.46 -13.12 8.81
CA GLU A 68 -3.39 -12.80 9.89
C GLU A 68 -3.64 -13.99 10.82
N ALA A 69 -3.78 -15.20 10.27
CA ALA A 69 -3.90 -16.42 11.06
C ALA A 69 -2.61 -16.73 11.87
N ILE A 70 -1.44 -16.39 11.32
CA ILE A 70 -0.15 -16.48 12.03
C ILE A 70 -0.10 -15.45 13.17
N GLU A 71 -0.45 -14.20 12.92
CA GLU A 71 -0.51 -13.13 13.93
C GLU A 71 -1.45 -13.48 15.09
N GLN A 72 -2.59 -14.12 14.77
CA GLN A 72 -3.57 -14.60 15.75
C GLN A 72 -3.13 -15.86 16.51
N GLY A 73 -1.96 -16.44 16.20
CA GLY A 73 -1.43 -17.65 16.82
C GLY A 73 -2.20 -18.95 16.46
N LYS A 74 -3.03 -18.90 15.41
CA LYS A 74 -3.78 -20.09 14.95
C LYS A 74 -2.87 -21.10 14.23
N ILE A 75 -1.90 -20.59 13.49
CA ILE A 75 -0.86 -21.34 12.79
C ILE A 75 0.48 -20.62 12.94
N SER A 76 1.57 -21.27 12.52
CA SER A 76 2.91 -20.67 12.43
C SER A 76 3.51 -21.01 11.06
N LEU A 77 4.63 -20.36 10.70
CA LEU A 77 5.35 -20.68 9.46
C LEU A 77 5.76 -22.15 9.38
N THR A 78 6.08 -22.77 10.54
CA THR A 78 6.49 -24.19 10.62
C THR A 78 5.30 -25.16 10.79
N THR A 79 4.07 -24.66 10.86
CA THR A 79 2.88 -25.52 11.00
C THR A 79 2.75 -26.43 9.78
N PRO A 80 2.63 -27.77 9.98
CA PRO A 80 2.41 -28.70 8.87
C PRO A 80 1.02 -28.54 8.27
N VAL A 81 0.96 -28.59 6.95
CA VAL A 81 -0.25 -28.54 6.13
C VAL A 81 -0.36 -29.87 5.40
N GLU A 82 -1.37 -30.66 5.76
CA GLU A 82 -1.73 -31.87 5.04
C GLU A 82 -2.45 -31.49 3.75
N ILE A 83 -2.02 -32.04 2.63
CA ILE A 83 -2.55 -31.76 1.30
C ILE A 83 -3.72 -32.69 1.01
N SER A 84 -4.92 -32.15 0.92
CA SER A 84 -6.12 -32.87 0.52
C SER A 84 -6.08 -33.33 -0.94
N ASP A 85 -7.04 -34.14 -1.35
CA ASP A 85 -7.09 -34.61 -2.75
C ASP A 85 -7.37 -33.48 -3.74
N TYR A 86 -8.10 -32.46 -3.34
CA TYR A 86 -8.45 -31.35 -4.24
C TYR A 86 -7.24 -30.55 -4.72
N PRO A 87 -6.42 -29.89 -3.89
CA PRO A 87 -5.23 -29.20 -4.36
C PRO A 87 -4.20 -30.14 -4.99
N TYR A 88 -4.14 -31.40 -4.56
CA TYR A 88 -3.27 -32.40 -5.18
C TYR A 88 -3.70 -32.72 -6.62
N GLN A 89 -4.97 -32.99 -6.87
CA GLN A 89 -5.48 -33.26 -8.23
C GLN A 89 -5.26 -32.08 -9.16
N LEU A 90 -5.33 -30.84 -8.65
CA LEU A 90 -5.07 -29.65 -9.45
C LEU A 90 -3.62 -29.61 -9.98
N THR A 91 -2.66 -30.26 -9.32
CA THR A 91 -1.26 -30.33 -9.79
C THR A 91 -1.09 -31.09 -11.11
N THR A 92 -2.09 -31.93 -11.48
CA THR A 92 -2.09 -32.64 -12.77
C THR A 92 -2.57 -31.78 -13.94
N ASN A 93 -3.14 -30.59 -13.66
CA ASN A 93 -3.58 -29.67 -14.69
C ASN A 93 -2.39 -28.82 -15.18
N SER A 94 -1.92 -29.09 -16.40
CA SER A 94 -0.77 -28.39 -17.00
C SER A 94 -1.06 -26.94 -17.40
N GLU A 95 -2.31 -26.51 -17.45
CA GLU A 95 -2.73 -25.16 -17.79
C GLU A 95 -2.68 -24.22 -16.59
N ALA A 96 -2.65 -24.77 -15.36
CA ALA A 96 -2.60 -24.00 -14.13
C ALA A 96 -1.16 -23.98 -13.56
N SER A 97 -0.71 -22.81 -13.12
CA SER A 97 0.58 -22.70 -12.39
C SER A 97 0.48 -23.48 -11.07
N ASN A 98 1.35 -24.47 -10.91
CA ASN A 98 1.38 -25.34 -9.74
C ASN A 98 2.81 -25.75 -9.38
N VAL A 99 2.97 -26.33 -8.20
CA VAL A 99 4.14 -27.08 -7.75
C VAL A 99 3.72 -28.52 -7.44
N PRO A 100 4.60 -29.53 -7.59
CA PRO A 100 4.27 -30.90 -7.21
C PRO A 100 4.07 -30.99 -5.69
N LEU A 101 2.98 -31.66 -5.29
CA LEU A 101 2.60 -31.85 -3.88
C LEU A 101 2.64 -33.33 -3.45
N ASP A 102 3.61 -34.10 -3.99
CA ASP A 102 3.71 -35.56 -3.84
C ASP A 102 3.93 -36.01 -2.40
N ALA A 103 4.64 -35.21 -1.59
CA ALA A 103 4.85 -35.53 -0.17
C ALA A 103 3.58 -35.40 0.69
N ARG A 104 2.53 -34.77 0.17
CA ARG A 104 1.24 -34.58 0.88
C ARG A 104 1.32 -33.89 2.23
N ASN A 105 2.48 -33.32 2.58
CA ASN A 105 2.67 -32.58 3.82
C ASN A 105 3.81 -31.58 3.63
N TYR A 106 3.51 -30.30 3.84
CA TYR A 106 4.45 -29.18 3.68
C TYR A 106 4.21 -28.17 4.80
N THR A 107 5.18 -27.32 5.08
CA THR A 107 5.00 -26.22 6.02
C THR A 107 4.23 -25.06 5.39
N VAL A 108 3.64 -24.20 6.24
CA VAL A 108 3.02 -22.93 5.78
C VAL A 108 4.02 -22.08 5.02
N GLU A 109 5.30 -22.02 5.47
CA GLU A 109 6.36 -21.26 4.82
C GLU A 109 6.63 -21.75 3.40
N GLU A 110 6.80 -23.07 3.20
CA GLU A 110 7.02 -23.64 1.88
C GLU A 110 5.86 -23.34 0.92
N LEU A 111 4.62 -23.44 1.41
CA LEU A 111 3.44 -23.15 0.61
C LEU A 111 3.27 -21.66 0.31
N LEU A 112 3.65 -20.75 1.22
CA LEU A 112 3.70 -19.31 0.96
C LEU A 112 4.75 -18.97 -0.13
N ASP A 113 5.94 -19.57 -0.05
CA ASP A 113 6.98 -19.41 -1.08
C ASP A 113 6.46 -19.88 -2.45
N ALA A 114 5.86 -21.08 -2.52
CA ALA A 114 5.29 -21.60 -3.78
C ALA A 114 4.15 -20.70 -4.31
N THR A 115 3.28 -20.21 -3.42
CA THR A 115 2.15 -19.34 -3.76
C THR A 115 2.60 -18.01 -4.37
N LEU A 116 3.65 -17.40 -3.80
CA LEU A 116 4.11 -16.07 -4.20
C LEU A 116 5.15 -16.11 -5.32
N VAL A 117 6.13 -17.01 -5.25
CA VAL A 117 7.22 -17.08 -6.23
C VAL A 117 6.72 -17.67 -7.56
N SER A 118 6.23 -18.90 -7.56
CA SER A 118 5.76 -19.56 -8.79
C SER A 118 4.26 -19.41 -9.07
N SER A 119 3.56 -18.64 -8.22
CA SER A 119 2.11 -18.47 -8.37
C SER A 119 1.29 -19.77 -8.21
N ALA A 120 1.78 -20.75 -7.46
CA ALA A 120 1.16 -22.07 -7.34
C ALA A 120 -0.26 -21.99 -6.79
N ASN A 121 -1.23 -22.44 -7.59
CA ASN A 121 -2.66 -22.46 -7.21
C ASN A 121 -2.93 -23.52 -6.15
N SER A 122 -2.38 -24.72 -6.34
CA SER A 122 -2.52 -25.83 -5.40
C SER A 122 -2.00 -25.48 -4.00
N ALA A 123 -0.89 -24.75 -3.89
CA ALA A 123 -0.36 -24.27 -2.63
C ALA A 123 -1.29 -23.25 -1.96
N ALA A 124 -1.86 -22.32 -2.74
CA ALA A 124 -2.80 -21.33 -2.22
C ALA A 124 -4.08 -21.98 -1.67
N ILE A 125 -4.63 -22.99 -2.37
CA ILE A 125 -5.80 -23.77 -1.90
C ILE A 125 -5.46 -24.52 -0.61
N ALA A 126 -4.31 -25.19 -0.55
CA ALA A 126 -3.90 -25.92 0.65
C ALA A 126 -3.76 -24.99 1.87
N LEU A 127 -3.23 -23.78 1.68
CA LEU A 127 -3.18 -22.73 2.72
C LEU A 127 -4.59 -22.28 3.13
N ALA A 128 -5.50 -22.11 2.16
CA ALA A 128 -6.88 -21.73 2.42
C ALA A 128 -7.61 -22.79 3.25
N GLU A 129 -7.49 -24.06 2.86
CA GLU A 129 -8.06 -25.20 3.63
C GLU A 129 -7.46 -25.27 5.03
N LYS A 130 -6.14 -25.03 5.18
CA LYS A 130 -5.47 -25.02 6.49
C LYS A 130 -6.00 -23.95 7.43
N VAL A 131 -6.29 -22.76 6.91
CA VAL A 131 -6.74 -21.61 7.72
C VAL A 131 -8.24 -21.75 8.07
N ALA A 132 -9.08 -22.15 7.13
CA ALA A 132 -10.53 -22.10 7.24
C ALA A 132 -11.22 -23.47 7.28
N GLY A 133 -10.49 -24.57 7.05
CA GLY A 133 -11.06 -25.92 6.96
C GLY A 133 -11.60 -26.28 5.57
N SER A 134 -11.95 -25.30 4.75
CA SER A 134 -12.33 -25.49 3.34
C SER A 134 -12.02 -24.21 2.53
N GLU A 135 -11.82 -24.36 1.21
CA GLU A 135 -11.66 -23.18 0.33
C GLU A 135 -12.93 -22.31 0.32
N LYS A 136 -14.12 -22.93 0.40
CA LYS A 136 -15.39 -22.19 0.48
C LYS A 136 -15.41 -21.25 1.69
N ASP A 137 -15.14 -21.77 2.89
CA ASP A 137 -15.16 -20.96 4.12
C ASP A 137 -14.04 -19.91 4.09
N PHE A 138 -12.92 -20.21 3.43
CA PHE A 138 -11.86 -19.24 3.20
C PHE A 138 -12.29 -18.10 2.27
N VAL A 139 -13.03 -18.37 1.20
CA VAL A 139 -13.61 -17.34 0.33
C VAL A 139 -14.58 -16.46 1.10
N ASP A 140 -15.37 -17.02 2.04
CA ASP A 140 -16.22 -16.21 2.93
C ASP A 140 -15.37 -15.29 3.82
N MET A 141 -14.23 -15.76 4.34
CA MET A 141 -13.27 -14.92 5.07
C MET A 141 -12.66 -13.82 4.18
N MET A 142 -12.29 -14.13 2.92
CA MET A 142 -11.80 -13.14 1.96
C MET A 142 -12.83 -12.03 1.72
N LYS A 143 -14.09 -12.38 1.50
CA LYS A 143 -15.19 -11.42 1.32
C LYS A 143 -15.38 -10.54 2.55
N ALA A 144 -15.39 -11.13 3.74
CA ALA A 144 -15.49 -10.39 5.00
C ALA A 144 -14.32 -9.39 5.17
N LYS A 145 -13.10 -9.79 4.82
CA LYS A 145 -11.92 -8.93 4.89
C LYS A 145 -12.00 -7.76 3.91
N LEU A 146 -12.46 -7.97 2.69
CA LEU A 146 -12.67 -6.88 1.73
C LEU A 146 -13.73 -5.88 2.23
N GLN A 147 -14.83 -6.38 2.82
CA GLN A 147 -15.84 -5.52 3.44
C GLN A 147 -15.29 -4.70 4.61
N GLU A 148 -14.42 -5.30 5.45
CA GLU A 148 -13.71 -4.59 6.52
C GLU A 148 -12.87 -3.42 5.97
N TRP A 149 -12.29 -3.58 4.80
CA TRP A 149 -11.52 -2.54 4.10
C TRP A 149 -12.38 -1.56 3.29
N GLY A 150 -13.72 -1.69 3.35
CA GLY A 150 -14.64 -0.82 2.64
C GLY A 150 -14.88 -1.18 1.17
N ILE A 151 -14.35 -2.32 0.70
CA ILE A 151 -14.52 -2.83 -0.66
C ILE A 151 -15.84 -3.61 -0.73
N GLN A 152 -16.81 -3.14 -1.52
CA GLN A 152 -18.17 -3.67 -1.52
C GLN A 152 -18.60 -4.26 -2.88
N ASP A 153 -17.91 -3.94 -3.97
CA ASP A 153 -18.25 -4.32 -5.34
C ASP A 153 -17.39 -5.46 -5.90
N ALA A 154 -16.52 -6.04 -5.06
CA ALA A 154 -15.69 -7.19 -5.41
C ALA A 154 -16.52 -8.47 -5.59
N THR A 155 -16.12 -9.29 -6.54
CA THR A 155 -16.60 -10.67 -6.69
C THR A 155 -15.45 -11.63 -6.36
N LEU A 156 -15.67 -12.53 -5.41
CA LEU A 156 -14.70 -13.57 -5.05
C LEU A 156 -15.37 -14.93 -5.11
N VAL A 157 -14.75 -15.88 -5.82
CA VAL A 157 -15.26 -17.24 -6.04
C VAL A 157 -14.23 -18.34 -5.71
N ASN A 158 -12.96 -17.99 -5.52
CA ASN A 158 -11.91 -18.92 -5.08
C ASN A 158 -10.72 -18.19 -4.46
N SER A 159 -9.80 -18.92 -3.85
CA SER A 159 -8.61 -18.40 -3.18
C SER A 159 -7.45 -18.06 -4.13
N THR A 160 -7.55 -18.42 -5.40
CA THR A 160 -6.42 -18.43 -6.35
C THR A 160 -6.53 -17.39 -7.45
N GLY A 161 -7.77 -17.06 -7.86
CA GLY A 161 -8.07 -16.25 -9.04
C GLY A 161 -8.09 -17.06 -10.35
N LEU A 162 -8.15 -18.39 -10.27
CA LEU A 162 -8.41 -19.23 -11.43
C LEU A 162 -9.83 -19.04 -11.94
N ASN A 163 -10.04 -19.33 -13.22
CA ASN A 163 -11.37 -19.55 -13.76
C ASN A 163 -11.97 -20.82 -13.12
N ASN A 164 -13.23 -20.76 -12.73
CA ASN A 164 -13.93 -21.86 -12.07
C ASN A 164 -13.96 -23.15 -12.91
N GLU A 165 -13.88 -23.07 -14.25
CA GLU A 165 -13.83 -24.26 -15.12
C GLU A 165 -12.66 -25.17 -14.78
N THR A 166 -11.56 -24.62 -14.29
CA THR A 166 -10.36 -25.38 -13.89
C THR A 166 -10.50 -26.07 -12.54
N LEU A 167 -11.52 -25.72 -11.74
CA LEU A 167 -11.72 -26.22 -10.37
C LEU A 167 -12.69 -27.42 -10.29
N GLY A 168 -13.29 -27.83 -11.43
CA GLY A 168 -14.23 -28.93 -11.49
C GLY A 168 -15.45 -28.73 -10.61
N ASP A 169 -15.70 -29.65 -9.70
CA ASP A 169 -16.84 -29.59 -8.78
C ASP A 169 -16.56 -28.74 -7.51
N ASN A 170 -15.35 -28.23 -7.35
CA ASN A 170 -14.92 -27.48 -6.16
C ASN A 170 -15.19 -25.97 -6.28
N ILE A 171 -16.11 -25.55 -7.14
CA ILE A 171 -16.48 -24.14 -7.30
C ILE A 171 -17.28 -23.62 -6.09
N TYR A 172 -17.15 -22.31 -5.82
CA TYR A 172 -17.89 -21.68 -4.74
C TYR A 172 -19.42 -21.78 -4.98
N PRO A 173 -20.22 -22.14 -3.95
CA PRO A 173 -21.66 -22.31 -4.09
C PRO A 173 -22.36 -21.09 -4.68
N GLY A 174 -23.15 -21.30 -5.73
CA GLY A 174 -23.89 -20.26 -6.44
C GLY A 174 -23.09 -19.49 -7.48
N SER A 175 -21.78 -19.77 -7.63
CA SER A 175 -20.99 -19.24 -8.74
C SER A 175 -21.20 -20.07 -10.02
N LYS A 176 -20.88 -19.45 -11.16
CA LYS A 176 -20.95 -20.11 -12.46
C LYS A 176 -19.58 -20.73 -12.81
N LYS A 177 -19.60 -21.64 -13.77
CA LYS A 177 -18.38 -22.33 -14.24
C LYS A 177 -17.34 -21.38 -14.83
N ASP A 178 -17.77 -20.29 -15.45
CA ASP A 178 -16.90 -19.30 -16.11
C ASP A 178 -16.60 -18.07 -15.24
N ASP A 179 -16.99 -18.08 -13.95
CA ASP A 179 -16.71 -16.99 -13.03
C ASP A 179 -15.22 -16.97 -12.64
N GLU A 180 -14.71 -15.75 -12.46
CA GLU A 180 -13.40 -15.44 -11.91
C GLU A 180 -13.52 -14.37 -10.82
N ASN A 181 -12.49 -14.22 -10.00
CA ASN A 181 -12.41 -13.14 -9.03
C ASN A 181 -12.29 -11.77 -9.73
N LYS A 182 -13.09 -10.80 -9.29
CA LYS A 182 -13.10 -9.43 -9.82
C LYS A 182 -12.88 -8.41 -8.71
N LEU A 183 -11.93 -7.51 -8.93
CA LEU A 183 -11.68 -6.30 -8.17
C LEU A 183 -11.32 -5.16 -9.14
N SER A 184 -11.51 -3.93 -8.70
CA SER A 184 -10.97 -2.78 -9.41
C SER A 184 -9.46 -2.63 -9.15
N ALA A 185 -8.76 -1.87 -10.00
CA ALA A 185 -7.35 -1.55 -9.73
C ALA A 185 -7.19 -0.75 -8.41
N TYR A 186 -8.19 0.07 -8.09
CA TYR A 186 -8.27 0.81 -6.83
C TYR A 186 -8.35 -0.15 -5.63
N ASP A 187 -9.20 -1.15 -5.67
CA ASP A 187 -9.35 -2.15 -4.59
C ASP A 187 -8.10 -3.01 -4.45
N VAL A 188 -7.49 -3.41 -5.57
CA VAL A 188 -6.22 -4.14 -5.57
C VAL A 188 -5.11 -3.31 -4.91
N ALA A 189 -5.08 -2.00 -5.12
CA ALA A 189 -4.13 -1.11 -4.45
C ALA A 189 -4.35 -1.06 -2.93
N ILE A 190 -5.61 -1.06 -2.46
CA ILE A 190 -5.95 -1.18 -1.03
C ILE A 190 -5.46 -2.52 -0.46
N VAL A 191 -5.73 -3.62 -1.15
CA VAL A 191 -5.26 -4.96 -0.75
C VAL A 191 -3.74 -5.00 -0.63
N ALA A 192 -3.02 -4.57 -1.67
CA ALA A 192 -1.56 -4.57 -1.70
C ALA A 192 -0.97 -3.67 -0.60
N ARG A 193 -1.55 -2.48 -0.40
CA ARG A 193 -1.15 -1.55 0.66
C ARG A 193 -1.31 -2.17 2.05
N ASN A 194 -2.47 -2.73 2.34
CA ASN A 194 -2.73 -3.38 3.63
C ASN A 194 -1.77 -4.55 3.88
N LEU A 195 -1.50 -5.36 2.86
CA LEU A 195 -0.55 -6.47 2.96
C LEU A 195 0.86 -5.99 3.29
N ILE A 196 1.38 -5.03 2.53
CA ILE A 196 2.76 -4.54 2.68
C ILE A 196 2.95 -3.80 4.01
N LEU A 197 1.99 -2.96 4.41
CA LEU A 197 2.12 -2.16 5.63
C LEU A 197 1.96 -3.02 6.90
N LYS A 198 1.07 -4.00 6.87
CA LYS A 198 0.84 -4.85 8.04
C LYS A 198 1.80 -6.03 8.12
N TYR A 199 2.16 -6.62 6.97
CA TYR A 199 3.01 -7.81 6.88
C TYR A 199 4.19 -7.59 5.92
N PRO A 200 5.11 -6.64 6.21
CA PRO A 200 6.21 -6.28 5.31
C PRO A 200 7.15 -7.46 4.99
N GLN A 201 7.18 -8.50 5.82
CA GLN A 201 7.94 -9.73 5.57
C GLN A 201 7.51 -10.45 4.28
N VAL A 202 6.34 -10.15 3.70
CA VAL A 202 5.93 -10.68 2.41
C VAL A 202 6.93 -10.31 1.30
N LEU A 203 7.57 -9.14 1.41
CA LEU A 203 8.57 -8.68 0.46
C LEU A 203 9.84 -9.55 0.46
N GLU A 204 10.16 -10.22 1.59
CA GLU A 204 11.28 -11.16 1.65
C GLU A 204 11.05 -12.39 0.77
N ILE A 205 9.80 -12.72 0.46
CA ILE A 205 9.44 -13.79 -0.47
C ILE A 205 9.35 -13.24 -1.89
N THR A 206 8.61 -12.14 -2.09
CA THR A 206 8.30 -11.65 -3.44
C THR A 206 9.48 -11.03 -4.18
N LYS A 207 10.56 -10.64 -3.48
CA LYS A 207 11.81 -10.17 -4.09
C LYS A 207 12.72 -11.28 -4.62
N LYS A 208 12.40 -12.56 -4.35
CA LYS A 208 13.22 -13.71 -4.80
C LYS A 208 13.00 -13.97 -6.30
N PRO A 209 14.02 -13.95 -7.16
CA PRO A 209 13.89 -14.38 -8.56
C PRO A 209 13.64 -15.88 -8.70
N SER A 210 14.06 -16.65 -7.69
CA SER A 210 13.80 -18.09 -7.57
C SER A 210 13.81 -18.53 -6.12
N SER A 211 13.22 -19.70 -5.83
CA SER A 211 13.26 -20.37 -4.53
C SER A 211 13.35 -21.88 -4.73
N THR A 212 13.47 -22.62 -3.63
CA THR A 212 13.49 -24.09 -3.67
C THR A 212 12.22 -24.61 -3.01
N PHE A 213 11.49 -25.47 -3.71
CA PHE A 213 10.32 -26.17 -3.21
C PHE A 213 10.51 -27.69 -3.40
N ALA A 214 10.41 -28.45 -2.31
CA ALA A 214 10.59 -29.91 -2.33
C ALA A 214 11.87 -30.37 -3.08
N GLY A 215 12.98 -29.65 -2.94
CA GLY A 215 14.25 -29.93 -3.61
C GLY A 215 14.34 -29.49 -5.08
N MET A 216 13.30 -28.87 -5.63
CA MET A 216 13.27 -28.33 -6.99
C MET A 216 13.34 -26.82 -6.99
N THR A 217 14.01 -26.24 -7.98
CA THR A 217 14.01 -24.79 -8.18
C THR A 217 12.68 -24.35 -8.77
N ILE A 218 12.01 -23.40 -8.11
CA ILE A 218 10.86 -22.68 -8.63
C ILE A 218 11.28 -21.25 -9.00
N THR A 219 10.77 -20.74 -10.11
CA THR A 219 11.15 -19.42 -10.66
C THR A 219 10.02 -18.42 -10.48
N SER A 220 10.38 -17.19 -10.19
CA SER A 220 9.42 -16.11 -10.05
C SER A 220 8.72 -15.79 -11.37
N THR A 221 7.44 -15.46 -11.27
CA THR A 221 6.66 -14.91 -12.38
C THR A 221 6.86 -13.40 -12.55
N ASN A 222 7.53 -12.75 -11.60
CA ASN A 222 7.86 -11.32 -11.65
C ASN A 222 9.18 -11.11 -12.40
N TYR A 223 9.10 -10.79 -13.69
CA TYR A 223 10.28 -10.59 -14.52
C TYR A 223 10.98 -9.24 -14.32
N MET A 224 10.51 -8.39 -13.39
CA MET A 224 11.18 -7.13 -13.04
C MET A 224 12.23 -7.29 -11.93
N LEU A 225 12.37 -8.48 -11.35
CA LEU A 225 13.38 -8.76 -10.31
C LEU A 225 14.80 -8.85 -10.90
N GLU A 226 15.82 -8.80 -10.03
CA GLU A 226 17.22 -8.96 -10.41
C GLU A 226 17.43 -10.27 -11.19
N ASP A 227 18.30 -10.23 -12.20
CA ASP A 227 18.57 -11.35 -13.12
C ASP A 227 17.38 -11.81 -13.98
N MET A 228 16.27 -11.08 -14.00
CA MET A 228 15.10 -11.41 -14.81
C MET A 228 14.99 -10.51 -16.05
N PRO A 229 14.31 -10.96 -17.14
CA PRO A 229 14.34 -10.32 -18.46
C PRO A 229 13.85 -8.87 -18.54
N ALA A 230 12.97 -8.44 -17.63
CA ALA A 230 12.43 -7.07 -17.58
C ALA A 230 12.92 -6.31 -16.35
N TYR A 231 14.12 -6.62 -15.87
CA TYR A 231 14.69 -6.07 -14.65
C TYR A 231 14.55 -4.55 -14.53
N ARG A 232 14.09 -4.11 -13.35
CA ARG A 232 14.13 -2.72 -12.91
C ARG A 232 14.64 -2.66 -11.47
N GLY A 233 15.71 -1.90 -11.23
CA GLY A 233 16.25 -1.72 -9.89
C GLY A 233 15.22 -1.19 -8.89
N GLY A 234 15.21 -1.75 -7.67
CA GLY A 234 14.31 -1.35 -6.59
C GLY A 234 12.98 -2.13 -6.52
N ILE A 235 12.59 -2.85 -7.56
CA ILE A 235 11.40 -3.73 -7.52
C ILE A 235 11.65 -4.89 -6.55
N ASP A 236 10.75 -5.06 -5.58
CA ASP A 236 10.81 -6.13 -4.56
C ASP A 236 9.49 -6.94 -4.45
N GLY A 237 8.56 -6.70 -5.36
CA GLY A 237 7.28 -7.43 -5.42
C GLY A 237 6.39 -6.93 -6.55
N LEU A 238 5.14 -7.35 -6.67
CA LEU A 238 4.43 -8.16 -5.68
C LEU A 238 3.85 -9.43 -6.34
N LYS A 239 2.95 -9.27 -7.35
CA LYS A 239 2.23 -10.40 -7.94
C LYS A 239 1.79 -10.17 -9.38
N THR A 240 1.98 -11.17 -10.23
CA THR A 240 1.42 -11.24 -11.59
C THR A 240 0.05 -11.92 -11.58
N GLY A 241 -0.78 -11.60 -12.57
CA GLY A 241 -2.04 -12.29 -12.84
C GLY A 241 -2.22 -12.47 -14.35
N THR A 242 -2.69 -13.64 -14.78
CA THR A 242 -3.02 -13.92 -16.18
C THR A 242 -4.12 -14.97 -16.25
N THR A 243 -5.21 -14.63 -16.93
CA THR A 243 -6.22 -15.52 -17.51
C THR A 243 -6.64 -14.93 -18.84
N ASP A 244 -7.40 -15.66 -19.65
CA ASP A 244 -7.92 -15.13 -20.91
C ASP A 244 -8.78 -13.87 -20.70
N LYS A 245 -9.52 -13.80 -19.58
CA LYS A 245 -10.36 -12.64 -19.25
C LYS A 245 -9.57 -11.49 -18.62
N ALA A 246 -8.68 -11.81 -17.68
CA ALA A 246 -7.88 -10.80 -16.99
C ALA A 246 -6.81 -10.15 -17.87
N GLY A 247 -6.38 -10.84 -18.92
CA GLY A 247 -5.21 -10.43 -19.70
C GLY A 247 -3.94 -10.39 -18.84
N ASP A 248 -2.92 -9.70 -19.34
CA ASP A 248 -1.66 -9.52 -18.61
C ASP A 248 -1.80 -8.45 -17.54
N SER A 249 -1.66 -8.85 -16.27
CA SER A 249 -1.84 -7.97 -15.11
C SER A 249 -0.66 -8.10 -14.14
N PHE A 250 -0.30 -7.00 -13.46
CA PHE A 250 0.79 -6.97 -12.50
C PHE A 250 0.54 -5.94 -11.39
N VAL A 251 0.78 -6.35 -10.16
CA VAL A 251 0.96 -5.46 -9.01
C VAL A 251 2.44 -5.38 -8.73
N GLY A 252 3.02 -4.20 -8.95
CA GLY A 252 4.42 -3.91 -8.68
C GLY A 252 4.58 -3.10 -7.40
N THR A 253 5.70 -3.27 -6.70
CA THR A 253 6.09 -2.41 -5.60
C THR A 253 7.59 -2.16 -5.62
N THR A 254 7.98 -0.95 -5.24
CA THR A 254 9.36 -0.49 -5.21
C THR A 254 9.54 0.59 -4.15
N GLU A 255 10.75 0.78 -3.68
CA GLU A 255 11.12 1.96 -2.91
C GLU A 255 12.03 2.84 -3.75
N GLU A 256 11.51 3.97 -4.23
CA GLU A 256 12.24 4.94 -5.03
C GLU A 256 12.20 6.34 -4.39
N LYS A 257 13.36 6.97 -4.22
CA LYS A 257 13.49 8.33 -3.65
C LYS A 257 12.80 8.49 -2.28
N GLY A 258 12.83 7.45 -1.46
CA GLY A 258 12.20 7.41 -0.13
C GLY A 258 10.68 7.18 -0.15
N MET A 259 10.06 7.02 -1.31
CA MET A 259 8.65 6.67 -1.44
C MET A 259 8.49 5.16 -1.63
N ARG A 260 7.65 4.52 -0.83
CA ARG A 260 7.15 3.17 -1.12
C ARG A 260 6.00 3.29 -2.10
N ILE A 261 6.22 2.92 -3.35
CA ILE A 261 5.24 3.02 -4.43
C ILE A 261 4.62 1.65 -4.68
N ILE A 262 3.30 1.61 -4.84
CA ILE A 262 2.56 0.45 -5.32
C ILE A 262 1.93 0.83 -6.65
N THR A 263 2.15 0.02 -7.67
CA THR A 263 1.52 0.13 -8.99
C THR A 263 0.61 -1.06 -9.23
N VAL A 264 -0.58 -0.81 -9.75
CA VAL A 264 -1.49 -1.84 -10.24
C VAL A 264 -1.74 -1.58 -11.73
N VAL A 265 -1.38 -2.54 -12.54
CA VAL A 265 -1.55 -2.51 -14.01
C VAL A 265 -2.38 -3.74 -14.38
N LEU A 266 -3.63 -3.54 -14.80
CA LEU A 266 -4.54 -4.62 -15.17
C LEU A 266 -4.83 -4.57 -16.66
N ASN A 267 -4.85 -5.75 -17.29
CA ASN A 267 -5.11 -5.92 -18.71
C ASN A 267 -4.19 -5.03 -19.56
N ALA A 268 -2.88 -5.22 -19.41
CA ALA A 268 -1.87 -4.50 -20.20
C ALA A 268 -2.03 -4.85 -21.69
N ASN A 269 -1.96 -3.83 -22.54
CA ASN A 269 -2.04 -4.03 -23.98
C ASN A 269 -0.88 -4.92 -24.43
N THR A 270 -1.19 -6.17 -24.74
CA THR A 270 -0.25 -7.07 -25.36
C THR A 270 -0.17 -6.68 -26.82
N GLN A 271 0.94 -6.08 -27.24
CA GLN A 271 1.31 -6.20 -28.66
C GLN A 271 1.57 -7.67 -28.91
N ALA A 272 0.94 -8.23 -29.92
CA ALA A 272 1.03 -9.66 -30.24
C ALA A 272 2.49 -10.13 -30.17
N GLY A 273 2.80 -11.03 -29.23
CA GLY A 273 4.12 -11.61 -29.03
C GLY A 273 5.04 -10.90 -28.02
N ASN A 274 4.60 -9.88 -27.27
CA ASN A 274 5.40 -9.29 -26.20
C ASN A 274 4.97 -9.83 -24.82
N PRO A 275 5.69 -10.80 -24.22
CA PRO A 275 5.36 -11.37 -22.93
C PRO A 275 5.67 -10.40 -21.75
N TYR A 276 6.26 -9.24 -22.05
CA TYR A 276 6.71 -8.26 -21.05
C TYR A 276 5.83 -7.02 -20.98
N SER A 277 4.69 -6.97 -21.69
CA SER A 277 3.85 -5.77 -21.82
C SER A 277 3.45 -5.17 -20.45
N ARG A 278 3.04 -6.01 -19.49
CA ARG A 278 2.69 -5.58 -18.12
C ARG A 278 3.88 -4.94 -17.38
N PHE A 279 5.08 -5.46 -17.58
CA PHE A 279 6.31 -4.96 -16.94
C PHE A 279 6.80 -3.67 -17.59
N THR A 280 6.71 -3.56 -18.92
CA THR A 280 6.99 -2.31 -19.65
C THR A 280 6.02 -1.20 -19.24
N ALA A 281 4.72 -1.51 -19.15
CA ALA A 281 3.71 -0.55 -18.70
C ALA A 281 4.00 -0.08 -17.26
N THR A 282 4.35 -1.00 -16.36
CA THR A 282 4.73 -0.70 -14.99
C THR A 282 5.99 0.16 -14.92
N SER A 283 7.03 -0.16 -15.69
CA SER A 283 8.28 0.63 -15.72
C SER A 283 8.03 2.06 -16.16
N ASN A 284 7.25 2.25 -17.25
CA ASN A 284 6.91 3.58 -17.75
C ASN A 284 6.06 4.38 -16.73
N LEU A 285 5.15 3.70 -16.01
CA LEU A 285 4.37 4.33 -14.95
C LEU A 285 5.26 4.77 -13.79
N LEU A 286 6.23 3.97 -13.38
CA LEU A 286 7.20 4.34 -12.35
C LEU A 286 8.09 5.50 -12.79
N ASP A 287 8.52 5.55 -14.06
CA ASP A 287 9.28 6.67 -14.62
C ASP A 287 8.46 7.97 -14.61
N TYR A 288 7.18 7.90 -14.96
CA TYR A 288 6.25 9.02 -14.82
C TYR A 288 6.17 9.50 -13.37
N ILE A 289 5.98 8.60 -12.40
CA ILE A 289 5.89 8.95 -10.99
C ILE A 289 7.18 9.59 -10.49
N SER A 290 8.33 8.98 -10.76
CA SER A 290 9.63 9.48 -10.31
C SER A 290 10.01 10.83 -10.91
N SER A 291 9.44 11.17 -12.08
CA SER A 291 9.64 12.45 -12.74
C SER A 291 8.68 13.54 -12.27
N ASN A 292 7.54 13.16 -11.71
CA ASN A 292 6.46 14.10 -11.39
C ASN A 292 6.18 14.25 -9.89
N PHE A 293 6.69 13.37 -9.03
CA PHE A 293 6.43 13.41 -7.59
C PHE A 293 7.70 13.27 -6.78
N ALA A 294 7.70 13.86 -5.59
CA ALA A 294 8.77 13.71 -4.62
C ALA A 294 8.22 13.73 -3.20
N LEU A 295 8.89 12.99 -2.32
CA LEU A 295 8.69 13.07 -0.88
C LEU A 295 9.38 14.32 -0.34
N GLN A 296 8.66 15.12 0.43
CA GLN A 296 9.19 16.33 1.06
C GLN A 296 8.97 16.27 2.57
N THR A 297 10.04 16.47 3.33
CA THR A 297 9.95 16.70 4.77
C THR A 297 9.51 18.14 5.02
N ILE A 298 8.32 18.30 5.60
CA ILE A 298 7.75 19.62 5.92
C ILE A 298 8.05 20.06 7.35
N ILE A 299 8.24 19.11 8.27
CA ILE A 299 8.64 19.36 9.66
C ILE A 299 9.52 18.18 10.08
N LYS A 300 10.64 18.47 10.72
CA LYS A 300 11.53 17.44 11.27
C LYS A 300 11.07 17.00 12.66
N GLN A 301 11.44 15.80 13.02
CA GLN A 301 11.25 15.29 14.38
C GLN A 301 11.76 16.29 15.42
N GLY A 302 10.93 16.57 16.43
CA GLY A 302 11.26 17.50 17.51
C GLY A 302 11.03 18.98 17.17
N GLU A 303 10.67 19.34 15.93
CA GLU A 303 10.31 20.72 15.55
C GLU A 303 8.81 20.99 15.79
N SER A 304 8.48 22.22 16.18
CA SER A 304 7.10 22.69 16.30
C SER A 304 6.60 23.28 14.98
N TYR A 305 5.29 23.23 14.75
CA TYR A 305 4.63 23.92 13.64
C TYR A 305 4.07 25.26 14.10
N GLN A 306 4.60 26.39 13.58
CA GLN A 306 4.08 27.73 13.86
C GLN A 306 3.81 27.98 15.37
N ASP A 307 4.75 27.64 16.25
CA ASP A 307 4.62 27.72 17.70
C ASP A 307 3.41 26.95 18.27
N SER A 308 3.06 25.79 17.68
CA SER A 308 1.98 24.93 18.12
C SER A 308 2.09 24.60 19.61
N LYS A 309 1.00 24.83 20.37
CA LYS A 309 0.91 24.56 21.81
C LYS A 309 -0.34 23.78 22.12
N ALA A 310 -0.24 22.91 23.11
CA ALA A 310 -1.37 22.19 23.67
C ALA A 310 -1.67 22.68 25.12
N PRO A 311 -2.94 22.87 25.50
CA PRO A 311 -3.31 23.24 26.85
C PRO A 311 -3.03 22.09 27.82
N VAL A 312 -2.55 22.42 29.02
CA VAL A 312 -2.30 21.44 30.10
C VAL A 312 -3.05 21.87 31.36
N GLN A 313 -4.08 21.12 31.68
CA GLN A 313 -4.87 21.38 32.89
C GLN A 313 -4.07 21.02 34.14
N ASP A 314 -4.16 21.86 35.18
CA ASP A 314 -3.55 21.69 36.51
C ASP A 314 -2.01 21.57 36.46
N GLY A 315 -1.38 22.01 35.36
CA GLY A 315 0.06 22.06 35.22
C GLY A 315 0.73 23.30 35.85
N LYS A 316 2.02 23.18 36.17
CA LYS A 316 2.85 24.35 36.51
C LYS A 316 2.82 25.35 35.37
N GLU A 317 2.89 24.86 34.11
CA GLU A 317 2.69 25.59 32.87
C GLU A 317 1.29 25.27 32.32
N ASP A 318 0.58 26.27 31.85
CA ASP A 318 -0.79 26.13 31.33
C ASP A 318 -0.82 25.57 29.91
N THR A 319 0.34 25.53 29.23
CA THR A 319 0.53 24.96 27.88
C THR A 319 1.87 24.27 27.77
N VAL A 320 1.98 23.35 26.85
CA VAL A 320 3.23 22.71 26.42
C VAL A 320 3.43 22.89 24.91
N THR A 321 4.65 23.09 24.46
CA THR A 321 4.98 23.09 23.03
C THR A 321 4.69 21.71 22.45
N ALA A 322 3.97 21.66 21.34
CA ALA A 322 3.75 20.45 20.56
C ALA A 322 4.78 20.34 19.45
N VAL A 323 5.52 19.27 19.45
CA VAL A 323 6.58 18.98 18.43
C VAL A 323 6.25 17.73 17.65
N ALA A 324 6.78 17.63 16.43
CA ALA A 324 6.59 16.45 15.59
C ALA A 324 7.21 15.21 16.25
N LYS A 325 6.44 14.12 16.34
CA LYS A 325 6.87 12.84 16.91
C LYS A 325 7.95 12.16 16.05
N GLU A 326 7.88 12.37 14.76
CA GLU A 326 8.77 11.86 13.72
C GLU A 326 8.85 12.88 12.58
N ASP A 327 9.72 12.66 11.58
CA ASP A 327 9.73 13.51 10.39
C ASP A 327 8.38 13.47 9.70
N ILE A 328 7.73 14.61 9.54
CA ILE A 328 6.47 14.72 8.82
C ILE A 328 6.79 14.90 7.34
N GLN A 329 6.47 13.86 6.58
CA GLN A 329 6.74 13.80 5.16
C GLN A 329 5.44 13.72 4.37
N ILE A 330 5.39 14.43 3.25
CA ILE A 330 4.25 14.44 2.32
C ILE A 330 4.77 14.22 0.90
N VAL A 331 3.95 13.58 0.07
CA VAL A 331 4.24 13.46 -1.35
C VAL A 331 3.63 14.63 -2.09
N GLN A 332 4.45 15.37 -2.83
CA GLN A 332 4.03 16.50 -3.63
C GLN A 332 4.34 16.29 -5.11
N ARG A 333 3.49 16.86 -5.97
CA ARG A 333 3.75 16.94 -7.41
C ARG A 333 4.79 18.03 -7.67
N LEU A 334 5.84 17.67 -8.41
CA LEU A 334 6.90 18.61 -8.80
C LEU A 334 6.35 19.69 -9.74
N GLY A 335 6.70 20.93 -9.46
CA GLY A 335 6.26 22.08 -10.26
C GLY A 335 4.79 22.46 -10.12
N SER A 336 4.04 21.82 -9.23
CA SER A 336 2.67 22.21 -8.92
C SER A 336 2.62 23.61 -8.32
N ARG A 337 1.61 24.41 -8.74
CA ARG A 337 1.29 25.72 -8.16
C ARG A 337 0.10 25.66 -7.20
N VAL A 338 -0.45 24.49 -7.00
CA VAL A 338 -1.58 24.28 -6.08
C VAL A 338 -1.08 24.40 -4.65
N GLN A 339 -1.74 25.27 -3.87
CA GLN A 339 -1.38 25.46 -2.47
C GLN A 339 -2.23 24.59 -1.58
N SER A 340 -1.58 23.64 -0.93
CA SER A 340 -2.14 22.83 0.16
C SER A 340 -1.92 23.54 1.50
N SER A 341 -2.67 23.17 2.53
CA SER A 341 -2.59 23.78 3.85
C SER A 341 -2.34 22.75 4.93
N ILE A 342 -1.72 23.21 6.03
CA ILE A 342 -1.49 22.40 7.23
C ILE A 342 -2.25 23.07 8.37
N THR A 343 -2.96 22.27 9.15
CA THR A 343 -3.70 22.75 10.33
C THR A 343 -3.28 21.95 11.55
N TYR A 344 -2.90 22.65 12.61
CA TYR A 344 -2.65 22.04 13.91
C TYR A 344 -3.94 22.07 14.75
N SER A 345 -4.25 20.95 15.38
CA SER A 345 -5.35 20.82 16.35
C SER A 345 -4.81 20.22 17.66
N ALA A 346 -4.89 20.98 18.74
CA ALA A 346 -4.50 20.49 20.05
C ALA A 346 -5.57 19.55 20.65
N ASN A 347 -5.13 18.56 21.40
CA ASN A 347 -6.02 17.74 22.21
C ASN A 347 -6.54 18.59 23.40
N SER A 348 -7.84 18.61 23.62
CA SER A 348 -8.49 19.48 24.62
C SER A 348 -8.39 18.98 26.06
N GLN A 349 -7.98 17.73 26.30
CA GLN A 349 -8.05 17.08 27.62
C GLN A 349 -6.70 16.56 28.10
N GLN A 350 -5.69 17.43 28.17
CA GLN A 350 -4.40 17.06 28.76
C GLN A 350 -4.32 17.58 30.20
N ALA A 351 -4.01 16.71 31.14
CA ALA A 351 -3.84 17.09 32.56
C ALA A 351 -2.42 16.78 33.05
N ALA A 352 -1.88 17.63 33.92
CA ALA A 352 -0.61 17.36 34.57
C ALA A 352 -0.75 16.30 35.69
N PRO A 353 0.28 15.46 35.94
CA PRO A 353 1.58 15.49 35.29
C PRO A 353 1.51 14.95 33.84
N LEU A 354 2.21 15.60 32.92
CA LEU A 354 2.29 15.21 31.51
C LEU A 354 3.76 14.88 31.20
N GLU A 355 4.00 13.71 30.61
CA GLU A 355 5.35 13.28 30.21
C GLU A 355 5.69 13.77 28.80
N ALA A 356 6.97 14.10 28.58
CA ALA A 356 7.49 14.37 27.24
C ALA A 356 7.22 13.16 26.31
N GLY A 357 6.90 13.42 25.03
CA GLY A 357 6.54 12.37 24.08
C GLY A 357 5.05 11.93 24.12
N THR A 358 4.27 12.41 25.08
CA THR A 358 2.80 12.17 25.10
C THR A 358 2.16 12.91 23.91
N VAL A 359 1.25 12.25 23.19
CA VAL A 359 0.52 12.87 22.06
C VAL A 359 -0.42 13.96 22.59
N VAL A 360 -0.17 15.21 22.22
CA VAL A 360 -0.89 16.41 22.69
C VAL A 360 -1.65 17.13 21.59
N GLY A 361 -1.57 16.65 20.35
CA GLY A 361 -2.29 17.23 19.22
C GLY A 361 -1.98 16.50 17.93
N ARG A 362 -2.58 16.99 16.85
CA ARG A 362 -2.38 16.47 15.49
C ARG A 362 -2.18 17.58 14.48
N LEU A 363 -1.32 17.32 13.49
CA LEU A 363 -1.24 18.09 12.26
C LEU A 363 -2.04 17.35 11.18
N THR A 364 -2.90 18.08 10.49
CA THR A 364 -3.65 17.56 9.33
C THR A 364 -3.18 18.27 8.09
N TYR A 365 -2.83 17.51 7.06
CA TYR A 365 -2.49 18.03 5.74
C TYR A 365 -3.72 18.03 4.85
N ASP A 366 -4.15 19.21 4.42
CA ASP A 366 -5.26 19.40 3.48
C ASP A 366 -4.67 19.54 2.08
N ASP A 367 -4.47 18.40 1.43
CA ASP A 367 -3.93 18.30 0.08
C ASP A 367 -4.96 18.81 -0.94
N LYS A 368 -4.54 19.74 -1.79
CA LYS A 368 -5.38 20.29 -2.88
C LYS A 368 -4.91 19.84 -4.25
N ASP A 369 -3.72 19.23 -4.36
CA ASP A 369 -3.17 18.70 -5.62
C ASP A 369 -3.44 17.20 -5.72
N LEU A 370 -4.69 16.86 -5.98
CA LEU A 370 -5.20 15.50 -5.98
C LEU A 370 -5.20 14.91 -7.39
N VAL A 371 -4.97 13.60 -7.48
CA VAL A 371 -5.27 12.77 -8.65
C VAL A 371 -6.53 11.96 -8.31
N GLY A 372 -7.54 12.01 -9.16
CA GLY A 372 -8.80 11.30 -8.95
C GLY A 372 -9.42 11.57 -7.57
N GLN A 373 -9.66 10.50 -6.80
CA GLN A 373 -10.20 10.60 -5.44
C GLN A 373 -9.17 11.10 -4.40
N GLY A 374 -7.92 11.26 -4.81
CA GLY A 374 -6.82 11.77 -3.98
C GLY A 374 -6.11 10.71 -3.14
N TYR A 375 -6.82 9.93 -2.39
CA TYR A 375 -6.28 8.91 -1.48
C TYR A 375 -7.12 7.63 -1.54
N VAL A 376 -6.47 6.49 -1.38
CA VAL A 376 -7.17 5.19 -1.23
C VAL A 376 -7.64 4.94 0.21
N THR A 377 -7.40 5.87 1.11
CA THR A 377 -7.90 5.88 2.49
C THR A 377 -8.92 6.98 2.66
N SER A 378 -9.91 6.78 3.53
CA SER A 378 -10.91 7.80 3.84
C SER A 378 -10.34 8.99 4.62
N ASP A 379 -9.21 8.78 5.30
CA ASP A 379 -8.65 9.78 6.20
C ASP A 379 -7.60 10.65 5.48
N ARG A 380 -7.66 11.95 5.74
CA ARG A 380 -6.60 12.88 5.33
C ARG A 380 -5.31 12.55 6.07
N PRO A 381 -4.14 12.73 5.44
CA PRO A 381 -2.87 12.54 6.14
C PRO A 381 -2.82 13.39 7.42
N SER A 382 -2.65 12.72 8.54
CA SER A 382 -2.57 13.35 9.86
C SER A 382 -1.41 12.76 10.65
N PHE A 383 -0.73 13.62 11.41
CA PHE A 383 0.52 13.29 12.08
C PHE A 383 0.44 13.67 13.56
N ASP A 384 0.91 12.79 14.43
CA ASP A 384 0.90 13.04 15.87
C ASP A 384 1.92 14.10 16.25
N MET A 385 1.47 15.06 17.07
CA MET A 385 2.32 16.04 17.73
C MET A 385 2.41 15.70 19.22
N VAL A 386 3.63 15.68 19.75
CA VAL A 386 3.91 15.24 21.12
C VAL A 386 4.40 16.38 22.00
N ALA A 387 4.25 16.24 23.31
CA ALA A 387 4.78 17.19 24.28
C ALA A 387 6.33 17.24 24.19
N GLU A 388 6.88 18.43 24.00
CA GLU A 388 8.34 18.67 23.93
C GLU A 388 9.04 18.31 25.25
N LYS A 389 8.38 18.56 26.39
CA LYS A 389 8.92 18.39 27.74
C LYS A 389 7.89 17.89 28.72
N ASN A 390 8.36 17.45 29.90
CA ASN A 390 7.48 17.14 31.01
C ASN A 390 6.81 18.41 31.55
N VAL A 391 5.52 18.31 31.93
CA VAL A 391 4.83 19.34 32.67
C VAL A 391 4.41 18.78 34.03
N GLU A 392 5.01 19.29 35.10
CA GLU A 392 4.68 18.89 36.46
C GLU A 392 3.33 19.45 36.90
N LYS A 393 2.73 18.79 37.90
CA LYS A 393 1.49 19.26 38.50
C LYS A 393 1.74 20.58 39.25
N ALA A 394 0.78 21.50 39.13
CA ALA A 394 0.84 22.76 39.84
C ALA A 394 0.62 22.57 41.33
N PHE A 395 1.03 23.59 42.12
CA PHE A 395 0.77 23.61 43.54
C PHE A 395 -0.75 23.65 43.79
N PHE A 396 -1.22 23.01 44.90
CA PHE A 396 -2.65 22.78 45.14
C PHE A 396 -3.50 24.06 45.17
N LEU A 397 -2.97 25.21 45.59
CA LEU A 397 -3.71 26.47 45.60
C LEU A 397 -4.00 27.00 44.19
N LYS A 398 -3.06 26.82 43.22
CA LYS A 398 -3.28 27.14 41.82
C LYS A 398 -4.40 26.25 41.25
N ILE A 399 -4.35 24.95 41.53
CA ILE A 399 -5.37 24.01 41.11
C ILE A 399 -6.76 24.36 41.65
N TRP A 400 -6.83 24.65 42.97
CA TRP A 400 -8.08 25.07 43.59
C TRP A 400 -8.65 26.34 42.99
N TRP A 401 -7.81 27.35 42.75
CA TRP A 401 -8.19 28.59 42.10
C TRP A 401 -8.68 28.39 40.67
N ASN A 402 -7.99 27.62 39.89
CA ASN A 402 -8.38 27.28 38.50
C ASN A 402 -9.72 26.52 38.47
N ASN A 403 -9.94 25.60 39.41
CA ASN A 403 -11.21 24.89 39.54
C ASN A 403 -12.37 25.83 39.94
N PHE A 404 -12.10 26.76 40.83
CA PHE A 404 -13.09 27.77 41.23
C PHE A 404 -13.45 28.67 40.03
N VAL A 405 -12.49 29.18 39.30
CA VAL A 405 -12.72 30.01 38.11
C VAL A 405 -13.50 29.24 37.03
N ARG A 406 -13.17 27.99 36.77
CA ARG A 406 -13.94 27.14 35.86
C ARG A 406 -15.38 26.97 36.32
N TYR A 407 -15.59 26.63 37.59
CA TYR A 407 -16.93 26.48 38.15
C TYR A 407 -17.77 27.74 37.99
N VAL A 408 -17.19 28.93 38.23
CA VAL A 408 -17.85 30.20 38.03
C VAL A 408 -18.22 30.44 36.56
N ASN A 409 -17.28 30.18 35.63
CA ASN A 409 -17.52 30.39 34.19
C ASN A 409 -18.53 29.40 33.58
N ASP A 410 -18.65 28.19 34.15
CA ASP A 410 -19.61 27.18 33.68
C ASP A 410 -21.02 27.38 34.24
N LYS A 411 -21.18 28.14 35.34
CA LYS A 411 -22.45 28.33 36.05
C LYS A 411 -23.05 29.72 35.90
N LEU A 412 -22.29 30.71 35.47
CA LEU A 412 -22.70 32.09 35.21
C LEU A 412 -22.61 32.42 33.71
#